data_7ac0acc59084a99bff996d9f01ba0f9d
#
_entry.id   7ac0acc59084a99bff996d9f01ba0f9d
#
_cell.length_a   1.000
_cell.length_b   1.000
_cell.length_c   1.000
_cell.angle_alpha   90.00
_cell.angle_beta   90.00
_cell.angle_gamma   90.00
#
_symmetry.space_group_name_H-M   'P 1'
#
loop_
_entity.id
_entity.type
_entity.pdbx_description
1 polymer ?
#
loop_
_entity_poly.entity_id
_entity_poly.type
_entity_poly.pdbx_seq_one_letter_code
_entity_poly.pdbx_strand_id
1 'polypeptide(L)'
;MPYILEELARVGVALTRLAHADSAETGKTFSLFEVDAFDGSNGCALASHSHGLIRSFTSSPNLANQIPFERHADPALSLFFPESVFKVTPALLQAPEYGQFSEGFDFIYEMAAFQFYSKDRASQISHIKQFLKPSGLVFFLEKLNHPDPDEYNLRERIKDEEFKTRYFSEEEIHWKRQQMLEQMQNGQVTFEELVSALSARFKSVHLLWSSSNFCEFVASDDPEKVKQFVELLGPVVQPSGFCFEAVRLGDLGTMLSGDKALVDA
;
A
#
# COMPACT_ATOMS: atom_id res chain seq x y z
N MET A 1 0.62 -13.48 -1.62
CA MET A 1 1.26 -12.57 -2.61
C MET A 1 2.68 -13.02 -2.81
N PRO A 2 3.08 -13.48 -4.01
CA PRO A 2 4.45 -13.86 -4.25
C PRO A 2 5.40 -12.67 -4.10
N TYR A 3 6.44 -12.83 -3.29
CA TYR A 3 7.51 -11.85 -3.05
C TYR A 3 7.08 -10.51 -2.42
N ILE A 4 5.94 -10.49 -1.74
CA ILE A 4 5.45 -9.28 -1.07
C ILE A 4 6.33 -8.87 0.11
N LEU A 5 6.92 -9.81 0.83
CA LEU A 5 7.78 -9.49 1.98
C LEU A 5 9.05 -8.78 1.56
N GLU A 6 9.61 -9.17 0.40
CA GLU A 6 10.75 -8.50 -0.20
C GLU A 6 10.38 -7.07 -0.63
N GLU A 7 9.18 -6.86 -1.16
CA GLU A 7 8.70 -5.54 -1.55
C GLU A 7 8.45 -4.64 -0.34
N LEU A 8 7.73 -5.14 0.67
CA LEU A 8 7.54 -4.40 1.92
C LEU A 8 8.85 -4.00 2.58
N ALA A 9 9.84 -4.90 2.57
CA ALA A 9 11.17 -4.60 3.10
C ALA A 9 11.88 -3.54 2.23
N ARG A 10 11.79 -3.62 0.89
CA ARG A 10 12.37 -2.66 -0.04
C ARG A 10 11.81 -1.25 0.18
N VAL A 11 10.49 -1.14 0.24
CA VAL A 11 9.78 0.12 0.52
C VAL A 11 10.11 0.63 1.92
N GLY A 12 10.07 -0.23 2.94
CA GLY A 12 10.36 0.14 4.33
C GLY A 12 11.78 0.67 4.52
N VAL A 13 12.78 0.07 3.87
CA VAL A 13 14.16 0.57 3.88
C VAL A 13 14.26 1.94 3.21
N ALA A 14 13.59 2.14 2.08
CA ALA A 14 13.58 3.44 1.39
C ALA A 14 12.89 4.53 2.23
N LEU A 15 11.75 4.22 2.86
CA LEU A 15 11.07 5.13 3.79
C LEU A 15 11.95 5.52 4.97
N THR A 16 12.65 4.56 5.56
CA THR A 16 13.57 4.83 6.68
C THR A 16 14.72 5.74 6.24
N ARG A 17 15.30 5.51 5.07
CA ARG A 17 16.36 6.35 4.51
C ARG A 17 15.87 7.77 4.21
N LEU A 18 14.67 7.89 3.63
CA LEU A 18 14.04 9.18 3.36
C LEU A 18 13.81 9.98 4.66
N ALA A 19 13.24 9.32 5.68
CA ALA A 19 13.01 9.92 6.98
C ALA A 19 14.31 10.36 7.65
N HIS A 20 15.38 9.58 7.57
CA HIS A 20 16.69 9.96 8.10
C HIS A 20 17.27 11.18 7.38
N ALA A 21 17.20 11.24 6.04
CA ALA A 21 17.69 12.36 5.27
C ALA A 21 16.95 13.64 5.64
N ASP A 22 15.63 13.62 5.64
CA ASP A 22 14.80 14.78 5.99
C ASP A 22 14.95 15.19 7.47
N SER A 23 15.08 14.21 8.39
CA SER A 23 15.25 14.50 9.82
C SER A 23 16.60 15.16 10.10
N ALA A 24 17.65 14.78 9.39
CA ALA A 24 18.98 15.41 9.53
C ALA A 24 18.93 16.93 9.24
N GLU A 25 18.04 17.34 8.34
CA GLU A 25 17.85 18.76 7.98
C GLU A 25 16.85 19.49 8.91
N THR A 26 15.80 18.78 9.36
CA THR A 26 14.65 19.40 10.02
C THR A 26 14.52 19.09 11.50
N GLY A 27 15.17 18.04 12.00
CA GLY A 27 15.01 17.52 13.36
C GLY A 27 13.63 16.90 13.65
N LYS A 28 12.81 16.65 12.62
CA LYS A 28 11.42 16.16 12.76
C LYS A 28 11.36 14.63 12.83
N THR A 29 10.33 14.13 13.49
CA THR A 29 9.85 12.74 13.39
C THR A 29 8.77 12.65 12.32
N PHE A 30 8.55 11.43 11.83
CA PHE A 30 7.60 11.12 10.76
C PHE A 30 6.47 10.25 11.28
N SER A 31 5.34 10.28 10.61
CA SER A 31 4.16 9.52 10.96
C SER A 31 3.70 8.67 9.77
N LEU A 32 3.40 7.39 10.04
CA LEU A 32 2.88 6.43 9.09
C LEU A 32 1.46 6.03 9.50
N PHE A 33 0.52 6.03 8.56
CA PHE A 33 -0.79 5.44 8.70
C PHE A 33 -0.92 4.17 7.86
N GLU A 34 -1.13 3.03 8.49
CA GLU A 34 -1.49 1.78 7.84
C GLU A 34 -3.01 1.61 7.80
N VAL A 35 -3.55 1.62 6.60
CA VAL A 35 -4.99 1.61 6.33
C VAL A 35 -5.53 0.19 6.42
N ASP A 36 -6.36 -0.06 7.43
CA ASP A 36 -7.04 -1.35 7.69
C ASP A 36 -6.09 -2.56 7.52
N ALA A 37 -4.86 -2.36 7.93
CA ALA A 37 -3.83 -3.39 7.96
C ALA A 37 -4.16 -4.43 9.04
N PHE A 38 -3.75 -5.66 8.81
CA PHE A 38 -4.06 -6.77 9.73
C PHE A 38 -3.63 -6.44 11.17
N ASP A 39 -2.47 -6.90 11.55
CA ASP A 39 -1.92 -6.73 12.90
C ASP A 39 -0.91 -5.58 13.02
N GLY A 40 -0.80 -4.73 11.99
CA GLY A 40 0.11 -3.57 11.98
C GLY A 40 1.59 -3.92 12.07
N SER A 41 1.97 -5.17 11.78
CA SER A 41 3.36 -5.64 11.94
C SER A 41 4.34 -4.86 11.09
N ASN A 42 3.94 -4.37 9.90
CA ASN A 42 4.81 -3.55 9.05
C ASN A 42 5.10 -2.19 9.69
N GLY A 43 4.08 -1.48 10.18
CA GLY A 43 4.25 -0.20 10.87
C GLY A 43 5.03 -0.33 12.17
N CYS A 44 4.76 -1.39 12.96
CA CYS A 44 5.53 -1.68 14.17
C CYS A 44 7.01 -1.95 13.85
N ALA A 45 7.29 -2.70 12.78
CA ALA A 45 8.65 -2.97 12.31
C ALA A 45 9.35 -1.68 11.89
N LEU A 46 8.70 -0.81 11.11
CA LEU A 46 9.26 0.48 10.71
C LEU A 46 9.53 1.39 11.90
N ALA A 47 8.60 1.48 12.85
CA ALA A 47 8.76 2.26 14.06
C ALA A 47 9.97 1.80 14.89
N SER A 48 10.11 0.49 15.08
CA SER A 48 11.22 -0.12 15.80
C SER A 48 12.56 0.08 15.06
N HIS A 49 12.61 -0.25 13.76
CA HIS A 49 13.83 -0.15 12.94
C HIS A 49 14.34 1.28 12.78
N SER A 50 13.43 2.24 12.70
CA SER A 50 13.80 3.66 12.63
C SER A 50 14.14 4.27 14.00
N HIS A 51 14.16 3.45 15.07
CA HIS A 51 14.36 3.91 16.46
C HIS A 51 13.40 5.05 16.85
N GLY A 52 12.13 4.96 16.43
CA GLY A 52 11.09 5.93 16.72
C GLY A 52 11.13 7.19 15.86
N LEU A 53 12.00 7.24 14.84
CA LEU A 53 11.99 8.32 13.86
C LEU A 53 10.70 8.31 13.03
N ILE A 54 10.17 7.13 12.72
CA ILE A 54 8.85 6.93 12.14
C ILE A 54 7.94 6.36 13.24
N ARG A 55 6.78 6.96 13.46
CA ARG A 55 5.74 6.48 14.37
C ARG A 55 4.57 5.96 13.57
N SER A 56 3.93 4.88 14.00
CA SER A 56 2.85 4.26 13.24
C SER A 56 1.50 4.35 13.92
N PHE A 57 0.47 4.52 13.10
CA PHE A 57 -0.94 4.42 13.44
C PHE A 57 -1.58 3.38 12.51
N THR A 58 -2.18 2.34 13.08
CA THR A 58 -2.79 1.25 12.32
C THR A 58 -4.28 1.22 12.60
N SER A 59 -5.13 1.34 11.58
CA SER A 59 -6.55 1.01 11.70
C SER A 59 -6.80 -0.45 11.35
N SER A 60 -7.80 -1.08 12.00
CA SER A 60 -8.28 -2.40 11.61
C SER A 60 -9.70 -2.63 12.12
N PRO A 61 -10.67 -2.95 11.24
CA PRO A 61 -12.04 -3.26 11.66
C PRO A 61 -12.18 -4.63 12.34
N ASN A 62 -11.14 -5.47 12.25
CA ASN A 62 -11.14 -6.78 12.88
C ASN A 62 -10.44 -6.72 14.25
N LEU A 63 -11.23 -6.74 15.32
CA LEU A 63 -10.74 -6.70 16.70
C LEU A 63 -9.77 -7.85 17.04
N ALA A 64 -9.84 -8.98 16.34
CA ALA A 64 -8.89 -10.08 16.55
C ALA A 64 -7.44 -9.70 16.22
N ASN A 65 -7.23 -8.65 15.44
CA ASN A 65 -5.91 -8.15 15.08
C ASN A 65 -5.25 -7.32 16.21
N GLN A 66 -6.02 -6.84 17.17
CA GLN A 66 -5.48 -6.05 18.28
C GLN A 66 -4.49 -6.84 19.15
N ILE A 67 -4.80 -8.09 19.48
CA ILE A 67 -3.93 -8.93 20.34
C ILE A 67 -2.56 -9.17 19.69
N PRO A 68 -2.46 -9.61 18.43
CA PRO A 68 -1.17 -9.71 17.76
C PRO A 68 -0.45 -8.35 17.62
N PHE A 69 -1.17 -7.24 17.35
CA PHE A 69 -0.57 -5.91 17.35
C PHE A 69 0.11 -5.60 18.69
N GLU A 70 -0.59 -5.73 19.80
CA GLU A 70 -0.08 -5.43 21.16
C GLU A 70 1.15 -6.26 21.55
N ARG A 71 1.34 -7.43 20.92
CA ARG A 71 2.53 -8.27 21.15
C ARG A 71 3.80 -7.74 20.50
N HIS A 72 3.65 -6.96 19.43
CA HIS A 72 4.77 -6.46 18.58
C HIS A 72 4.99 -4.96 18.72
N ALA A 73 3.96 -4.22 19.13
CA ALA A 73 4.00 -2.77 19.22
C ALA A 73 4.77 -2.29 20.46
N ASP A 74 5.61 -1.28 20.26
CA ASP A 74 5.98 -0.36 21.35
C ASP A 74 4.89 0.70 21.43
N PRO A 75 4.12 0.77 22.55
CA PRO A 75 3.00 1.69 22.69
C PRO A 75 3.41 3.17 22.69
N ALA A 76 4.70 3.47 22.86
CA ALA A 76 5.23 4.83 22.71
C ALA A 76 5.42 5.24 21.23
N LEU A 77 5.49 4.25 20.32
CA LEU A 77 5.80 4.46 18.91
C LEU A 77 4.67 4.07 17.96
N SER A 78 3.82 3.12 18.37
CA SER A 78 2.81 2.52 17.51
C SER A 78 1.46 2.48 18.22
N LEU A 79 0.40 2.97 17.56
CA LEU A 79 -0.97 2.96 18.07
C LEU A 79 -1.89 2.18 17.16
N PHE A 80 -2.85 1.46 17.78
CA PHE A 80 -3.89 0.70 17.10
C PHE A 80 -5.26 1.37 17.25
N PHE A 81 -5.98 1.50 16.14
CA PHE A 81 -7.35 1.97 16.12
C PHE A 81 -8.27 0.81 15.72
N PRO A 82 -9.11 0.29 16.65
CA PRO A 82 -9.88 -0.94 16.47
C PRO A 82 -11.16 -0.73 15.65
N GLU A 83 -11.10 0.08 14.61
CA GLU A 83 -12.20 0.42 13.72
C GLU A 83 -11.69 0.59 12.29
N SER A 84 -12.63 0.63 11.32
CA SER A 84 -12.33 0.90 9.91
C SER A 84 -11.72 2.28 9.70
N VAL A 85 -10.87 2.39 8.68
CA VAL A 85 -10.32 3.66 8.17
C VAL A 85 -11.38 4.73 8.01
N PHE A 86 -12.60 4.38 7.60
CA PHE A 86 -13.70 5.35 7.42
C PHE A 86 -14.28 5.93 8.72
N LYS A 87 -13.85 5.41 9.87
CA LYS A 87 -14.12 5.98 11.19
C LYS A 87 -13.02 6.93 11.67
N VAL A 88 -11.87 6.92 11.00
CA VAL A 88 -10.82 7.92 11.27
C VAL A 88 -11.31 9.27 10.77
N THR A 89 -11.25 10.27 11.63
CA THR A 89 -11.64 11.65 11.33
C THR A 89 -10.59 12.63 11.85
N PRO A 90 -10.51 13.86 11.31
CA PRO A 90 -9.64 14.88 11.88
C PRO A 90 -9.90 15.14 13.37
N ALA A 91 -11.17 15.10 13.80
CA ALA A 91 -11.54 15.26 15.21
C ALA A 91 -11.03 14.10 16.09
N LEU A 92 -11.04 12.86 15.59
CA LEU A 92 -10.46 11.72 16.28
C LEU A 92 -8.95 11.92 16.52
N LEU A 93 -8.21 12.35 15.51
CA LEU A 93 -6.76 12.55 15.61
C LEU A 93 -6.39 13.71 16.56
N GLN A 94 -7.34 14.60 16.89
CA GLN A 94 -7.15 15.64 17.91
C GLN A 94 -7.38 15.13 19.35
N ALA A 95 -7.93 13.92 19.53
CA ALA A 95 -8.09 13.34 20.87
C ALA A 95 -6.72 13.10 21.52
N PRO A 96 -6.60 13.26 22.86
CA PRO A 96 -5.31 13.16 23.55
C PRO A 96 -4.54 11.85 23.29
N GLU A 97 -5.25 10.75 23.12
CA GLU A 97 -4.68 9.42 22.84
C GLU A 97 -4.02 9.30 21.47
N TYR A 98 -4.51 10.10 20.47
CA TYR A 98 -3.99 10.12 19.10
C TYR A 98 -3.24 11.41 18.76
N GLY A 99 -3.05 12.30 19.72
CA GLY A 99 -2.53 13.67 19.53
C GLY A 99 -1.16 13.74 18.82
N GLN A 100 -0.35 12.68 18.90
CA GLN A 100 0.91 12.61 18.15
C GLN A 100 0.69 12.55 16.61
N PHE A 101 -0.53 12.27 16.14
CA PHE A 101 -0.92 12.21 14.73
C PHE A 101 -1.88 13.36 14.32
N SER A 102 -2.09 14.34 15.21
CA SER A 102 -3.04 15.43 15.00
C SER A 102 -2.76 16.29 13.76
N GLU A 103 -1.51 16.38 13.34
CA GLU A 103 -1.10 17.09 12.11
C GLU A 103 -1.24 16.25 10.83
N GLY A 104 -1.70 14.99 10.93
CA GLY A 104 -1.76 14.05 9.83
C GLY A 104 -0.49 13.23 9.66
N PHE A 105 -0.35 12.63 8.49
CA PHE A 105 0.66 11.62 8.23
C PHE A 105 1.61 12.02 7.10
N ASP A 106 2.89 11.71 7.27
CA ASP A 106 3.91 11.85 6.23
C ASP A 106 3.82 10.71 5.23
N PHE A 107 3.40 9.52 5.70
CA PHE A 107 3.22 8.33 4.91
C PHE A 107 1.87 7.69 5.20
N ILE A 108 1.16 7.26 4.15
CA ILE A 108 -0.05 6.44 4.26
C ILE A 108 0.16 5.18 3.43
N TYR A 109 -0.13 4.01 3.99
CA TYR A 109 0.01 2.73 3.31
C TYR A 109 -1.34 2.01 3.28
N GLU A 110 -1.94 1.93 2.11
CA GLU A 110 -3.10 1.10 1.82
C GLU A 110 -2.60 -0.25 1.31
N MET A 111 -2.96 -1.33 1.99
CA MET A 111 -2.49 -2.68 1.72
C MET A 111 -3.66 -3.61 1.39
N ALA A 112 -4.19 -3.48 0.17
CA ALA A 112 -5.28 -4.29 -0.36
C ALA A 112 -6.55 -4.26 0.52
N ALA A 113 -6.80 -3.16 1.22
CA ALA A 113 -7.93 -2.99 2.12
C ALA A 113 -9.19 -2.50 1.39
N PHE A 114 -9.03 -1.59 0.44
CA PHE A 114 -10.15 -0.93 -0.23
C PHE A 114 -11.07 -1.88 -1.00
N GLN A 115 -10.53 -2.97 -1.52
CA GLN A 115 -11.29 -4.00 -2.22
C GLN A 115 -12.34 -4.73 -1.35
N PHE A 116 -12.21 -4.66 -0.01
CA PHE A 116 -13.19 -5.22 0.93
C PHE A 116 -14.41 -4.31 1.14
N TYR A 117 -14.40 -3.08 0.64
CA TYR A 117 -15.48 -2.11 0.78
C TYR A 117 -16.27 -1.94 -0.51
N SER A 118 -15.66 -1.36 -1.53
CA SER A 118 -16.33 -1.09 -2.82
C SER A 118 -15.31 -0.82 -3.93
N LYS A 119 -15.81 -0.61 -5.16
CA LYS A 119 -15.02 -0.13 -6.30
C LYS A 119 -14.77 1.38 -6.31
N ASP A 120 -15.38 2.14 -5.42
CA ASP A 120 -15.29 3.61 -5.41
C ASP A 120 -13.93 4.08 -4.86
N ARG A 121 -12.87 3.83 -5.63
CA ARG A 121 -11.51 4.31 -5.31
C ARG A 121 -11.44 5.81 -5.20
N ALA A 122 -12.30 6.52 -5.93
CA ALA A 122 -12.37 7.97 -5.91
C ALA A 122 -12.68 8.51 -4.51
N SER A 123 -13.70 7.98 -3.86
CA SER A 123 -14.09 8.37 -2.50
C SER A 123 -13.12 7.84 -1.45
N GLN A 124 -12.64 6.60 -1.62
CA GLN A 124 -11.69 5.96 -0.70
C GLN A 124 -10.35 6.72 -0.64
N ILE A 125 -9.79 7.06 -1.81
CA ILE A 125 -8.55 7.85 -1.92
C ILE A 125 -8.77 9.26 -1.34
N SER A 126 -9.91 9.90 -1.64
CA SER A 126 -10.22 11.22 -1.11
C SER A 126 -10.32 11.21 0.42
N HIS A 127 -10.87 10.13 1.00
CA HIS A 127 -10.96 9.98 2.44
C HIS A 127 -9.59 9.91 3.11
N ILE A 128 -8.66 9.08 2.63
CA ILE A 128 -7.33 8.98 3.24
C ILE A 128 -6.45 10.20 2.94
N LYS A 129 -6.60 10.80 1.75
CA LYS A 129 -5.82 11.97 1.34
C LYS A 129 -6.00 13.16 2.29
N GLN A 130 -7.16 13.32 2.94
CA GLN A 130 -7.38 14.41 3.90
C GLN A 130 -6.44 14.36 5.10
N PHE A 131 -5.87 13.20 5.40
CA PHE A 131 -4.93 12.99 6.50
C PHE A 131 -3.47 13.09 6.06
N LEU A 132 -3.21 13.19 4.75
CA LEU A 132 -1.86 13.28 4.21
C LEU A 132 -1.33 14.71 4.36
N LYS A 133 -0.11 14.84 4.88
CA LYS A 133 0.60 16.11 4.89
C LYS A 133 0.95 16.59 3.46
N PRO A 134 1.19 17.88 3.23
CA PRO A 134 1.35 18.44 1.87
C PRO A 134 2.38 17.74 0.97
N SER A 135 3.53 17.32 1.51
CA SER A 135 4.56 16.57 0.76
C SER A 135 4.60 15.09 1.14
N GLY A 136 3.49 14.56 1.68
CA GLY A 136 3.40 13.17 2.10
C GLY A 136 3.31 12.21 0.91
N LEU A 137 3.67 10.94 1.16
CA LEU A 137 3.59 9.86 0.20
C LEU A 137 2.47 8.90 0.58
N VAL A 138 1.68 8.49 -0.41
CA VAL A 138 0.69 7.40 -0.23
C VAL A 138 1.10 6.20 -1.06
N PHE A 139 1.08 5.03 -0.45
CA PHE A 139 1.35 3.74 -1.08
C PHE A 139 0.05 2.98 -1.24
N PHE A 140 -0.14 2.40 -2.41
CA PHE A 140 -1.28 1.54 -2.74
C PHE A 140 -0.76 0.19 -3.21
N LEU A 141 -0.91 -0.81 -2.38
CA LEU A 141 -0.70 -2.20 -2.75
C LEU A 141 -2.06 -2.86 -2.98
N GLU A 142 -2.48 -2.96 -4.22
CA GLU A 142 -3.81 -3.45 -4.56
C GLU A 142 -3.77 -4.78 -5.33
N LYS A 143 -4.74 -5.66 -5.05
CA LYS A 143 -5.05 -6.79 -5.90
C LYS A 143 -6.05 -6.35 -6.96
N LEU A 144 -5.60 -6.33 -8.20
CA LEU A 144 -6.38 -5.80 -9.31
C LEU A 144 -7.17 -6.91 -10.02
N ASN A 145 -8.32 -6.53 -10.56
CA ASN A 145 -9.06 -7.35 -11.51
C ASN A 145 -8.42 -7.22 -12.90
N HIS A 146 -8.67 -8.19 -13.76
CA HIS A 146 -8.25 -8.16 -15.16
C HIS A 146 -9.47 -8.08 -16.07
N PRO A 147 -9.46 -7.28 -17.16
CA PRO A 147 -10.58 -7.21 -18.10
C PRO A 147 -10.91 -8.57 -18.75
N ASP A 148 -9.89 -9.40 -18.95
CA ASP A 148 -10.04 -10.79 -19.38
C ASP A 148 -10.09 -11.71 -18.14
N PRO A 149 -11.24 -12.38 -17.87
CA PRO A 149 -11.38 -13.29 -16.74
C PRO A 149 -10.49 -14.54 -16.83
N ASP A 150 -10.17 -14.99 -18.05
CA ASP A 150 -9.33 -16.18 -18.24
C ASP A 150 -7.88 -15.87 -17.85
N GLU A 151 -7.40 -14.69 -18.22
CA GLU A 151 -6.08 -14.18 -17.80
C GLU A 151 -6.01 -13.99 -16.28
N TYR A 152 -7.04 -13.38 -15.66
CA TYR A 152 -7.12 -13.26 -14.20
C TYR A 152 -7.00 -14.63 -13.52
N ASN A 153 -7.78 -15.62 -14.00
CA ASN A 153 -7.80 -16.95 -13.43
C ASN A 153 -6.48 -17.70 -13.67
N LEU A 154 -5.84 -17.51 -14.81
CA LEU A 154 -4.52 -18.08 -15.09
C LEU A 154 -3.48 -17.58 -14.08
N ARG A 155 -3.41 -16.27 -13.85
CA ARG A 155 -2.49 -15.65 -12.86
C ARG A 155 -2.74 -16.16 -11.43
N GLU A 156 -4.01 -16.27 -11.04
CA GLU A 156 -4.38 -16.84 -9.73
C GLU A 156 -3.94 -18.31 -9.61
N ARG A 157 -4.15 -19.12 -10.67
CA ARG A 157 -3.74 -20.51 -10.68
C ARG A 157 -2.23 -20.70 -10.58
N ILE A 158 -1.45 -19.96 -11.38
CA ILE A 158 0.01 -20.02 -11.32
C ILE A 158 0.52 -19.63 -9.93
N LYS A 159 -0.03 -18.56 -9.35
CA LYS A 159 0.28 -18.16 -7.97
C LYS A 159 -0.02 -19.26 -6.96
N ASP A 160 -1.17 -19.94 -7.09
CA ASP A 160 -1.58 -20.98 -6.17
C ASP A 160 -0.71 -22.24 -6.33
N GLU A 161 -0.49 -22.71 -7.57
CA GLU A 161 0.23 -23.94 -7.88
C GLU A 161 1.74 -23.82 -7.73
N GLU A 162 2.36 -22.69 -8.14
CA GLU A 162 3.82 -22.56 -8.17
C GLU A 162 4.42 -21.84 -6.97
N PHE A 163 3.62 -21.05 -6.24
CA PHE A 163 4.10 -20.31 -5.08
C PHE A 163 3.51 -20.80 -3.76
N LYS A 164 2.16 -20.84 -3.63
CA LYS A 164 1.54 -21.16 -2.35
C LYS A 164 1.75 -22.62 -1.93
N THR A 165 1.80 -23.57 -2.88
CA THR A 165 2.09 -24.97 -2.58
C THR A 165 3.42 -25.22 -1.90
N ARG A 166 4.31 -24.25 -1.91
CA ARG A 166 5.59 -24.29 -1.16
C ARG A 166 5.39 -24.17 0.36
N TYR A 167 4.26 -23.63 0.80
CA TYR A 167 4.01 -23.23 2.19
C TYR A 167 2.72 -23.78 2.76
N PHE A 168 1.73 -24.13 1.90
CA PHE A 168 0.39 -24.50 2.29
C PHE A 168 -0.07 -25.76 1.54
N SER A 169 -0.94 -26.56 2.14
CA SER A 169 -1.63 -27.66 1.48
C SER A 169 -2.63 -27.14 0.44
N GLU A 170 -3.00 -27.99 -0.52
CA GLU A 170 -4.02 -27.67 -1.52
C GLU A 170 -5.37 -27.30 -0.87
N GLU A 171 -5.72 -27.99 0.23
CA GLU A 171 -6.94 -27.77 0.99
C GLU A 171 -7.00 -26.38 1.62
N GLU A 172 -5.88 -25.94 2.24
CA GLU A 172 -5.73 -24.60 2.81
C GLU A 172 -5.76 -23.51 1.73
N ILE A 173 -5.11 -23.76 0.57
CA ILE A 173 -5.13 -22.84 -0.58
C ILE A 173 -6.55 -22.69 -1.11
N HIS A 174 -7.26 -23.80 -1.31
CA HIS A 174 -8.64 -23.80 -1.82
C HIS A 174 -9.59 -23.09 -0.84
N TRP A 175 -9.53 -23.41 0.44
CA TRP A 175 -10.33 -22.75 1.47
C TRP A 175 -10.08 -21.25 1.52
N LYS A 176 -8.81 -20.83 1.53
CA LYS A 176 -8.45 -19.42 1.56
C LYS A 176 -8.90 -18.68 0.31
N ARG A 177 -8.79 -19.33 -0.86
CA ARG A 177 -9.25 -18.78 -2.13
C ARG A 177 -10.76 -18.49 -2.11
N GLN A 178 -11.57 -19.44 -1.65
CA GLN A 178 -13.01 -19.25 -1.54
C GLN A 178 -13.37 -18.09 -0.61
N GLN A 179 -12.81 -18.08 0.61
CA GLN A 179 -13.05 -17.01 1.58
C GLN A 179 -12.70 -15.62 1.04
N MET A 180 -11.56 -15.50 0.39
CA MET A 180 -11.09 -14.21 -0.12
C MET A 180 -11.85 -13.76 -1.36
N LEU A 181 -12.18 -14.65 -2.30
CA LEU A 181 -12.91 -14.29 -3.51
C LEU A 181 -14.32 -13.77 -3.20
N GLU A 182 -15.04 -14.41 -2.30
CA GLU A 182 -16.39 -13.97 -1.91
C GLU A 182 -16.40 -12.57 -1.33
N GLN A 183 -15.37 -12.22 -0.54
CA GLN A 183 -15.27 -10.91 0.09
C GLN A 183 -14.78 -9.80 -0.84
N MET A 184 -13.92 -10.14 -1.81
CA MET A 184 -13.20 -9.15 -2.64
C MET A 184 -13.83 -8.92 -4.02
N GLN A 185 -14.66 -9.86 -4.51
CA GLN A 185 -15.16 -9.87 -5.90
C GLN A 185 -15.82 -8.55 -6.32
N ASN A 186 -16.56 -7.93 -5.40
CA ASN A 186 -17.32 -6.71 -5.69
C ASN A 186 -16.50 -5.42 -5.53
N GLY A 187 -15.32 -5.50 -4.95
CA GLY A 187 -14.50 -4.33 -4.65
C GLY A 187 -13.21 -4.22 -5.47
N GLN A 188 -12.84 -5.24 -6.24
CA GLN A 188 -11.66 -5.16 -7.11
C GLN A 188 -11.91 -4.24 -8.31
N VAL A 189 -10.93 -3.42 -8.62
CA VAL A 189 -10.87 -2.55 -9.80
C VAL A 189 -9.79 -3.03 -10.76
N THR A 190 -9.83 -2.60 -12.02
CA THR A 190 -8.76 -2.88 -12.97
C THR A 190 -7.58 -1.95 -12.75
N PHE A 191 -6.46 -2.24 -13.43
CA PHE A 191 -5.28 -1.36 -13.42
C PHE A 191 -5.63 0.06 -13.88
N GLU A 192 -6.35 0.18 -14.98
CA GLU A 192 -6.74 1.45 -15.59
C GLU A 192 -7.69 2.24 -14.66
N GLU A 193 -8.64 1.57 -14.03
CA GLU A 193 -9.56 2.18 -13.07
C GLU A 193 -8.80 2.76 -11.88
N LEU A 194 -7.83 2.01 -11.32
CA LEU A 194 -7.02 2.49 -10.21
C LEU A 194 -6.11 3.65 -10.62
N VAL A 195 -5.38 3.51 -11.73
CA VAL A 195 -4.50 4.57 -12.26
C VAL A 195 -5.28 5.85 -12.54
N SER A 196 -6.47 5.74 -13.13
CA SER A 196 -7.35 6.88 -13.37
C SER A 196 -7.76 7.57 -12.05
N ALA A 197 -8.14 6.78 -11.05
CA ALA A 197 -8.53 7.31 -9.74
C ALA A 197 -7.37 8.00 -9.00
N LEU A 198 -6.16 7.44 -9.08
CA LEU A 198 -4.95 8.02 -8.49
C LEU A 198 -4.55 9.31 -9.21
N SER A 199 -4.46 9.28 -10.54
CA SER A 199 -4.04 10.42 -11.37
C SER A 199 -5.01 11.60 -11.31
N ALA A 200 -6.30 11.35 -11.01
CA ALA A 200 -7.27 12.41 -10.78
C ALA A 200 -7.07 13.13 -9.44
N ARG A 201 -6.26 12.58 -8.53
CA ARG A 201 -6.09 13.11 -7.16
C ARG A 201 -4.67 13.46 -6.78
N PHE A 202 -3.67 12.91 -7.44
CA PHE A 202 -2.27 13.16 -7.19
C PHE A 202 -1.57 13.64 -8.46
N LYS A 203 -0.59 14.52 -8.29
CA LYS A 203 0.20 15.08 -9.39
C LYS A 203 1.25 14.11 -9.93
N SER A 204 1.69 13.18 -9.11
CA SER A 204 2.69 12.17 -9.46
C SER A 204 2.23 10.81 -8.95
N VAL A 205 2.28 9.81 -9.83
CA VAL A 205 1.94 8.41 -9.55
C VAL A 205 2.99 7.53 -10.23
N HIS A 206 3.64 6.67 -9.44
CA HIS A 206 4.63 5.72 -9.93
C HIS A 206 4.23 4.29 -9.61
N LEU A 207 4.38 3.40 -10.56
CA LEU A 207 4.29 1.96 -10.34
C LEU A 207 5.65 1.46 -9.82
N LEU A 208 5.65 0.86 -8.63
CA LEU A 208 6.85 0.39 -7.94
C LEU A 208 7.12 -1.10 -8.16
N TRP A 209 6.05 -1.90 -8.21
CA TRP A 209 6.14 -3.35 -8.23
C TRP A 209 4.87 -3.99 -8.77
N SER A 210 4.99 -5.19 -9.34
CA SER A 210 3.86 -6.04 -9.69
C SER A 210 4.20 -7.52 -9.49
N SER A 211 3.21 -8.31 -9.06
CA SER A 211 3.31 -9.76 -8.96
C SER A 211 1.94 -10.41 -9.04
N SER A 212 1.75 -11.32 -9.98
CA SER A 212 0.44 -11.92 -10.27
C SER A 212 -0.60 -10.83 -10.58
N ASN A 213 -1.69 -10.76 -9.82
CA ASN A 213 -2.72 -9.73 -9.92
C ASN A 213 -2.49 -8.55 -8.95
N PHE A 214 -1.30 -8.42 -8.34
CA PHE A 214 -1.00 -7.34 -7.40
C PHE A 214 -0.09 -6.32 -8.04
N CYS A 215 -0.38 -5.05 -7.77
CA CYS A 215 0.48 -3.93 -8.12
C CYS A 215 0.67 -3.01 -6.92
N GLU A 216 1.86 -2.42 -6.81
CA GLU A 216 2.16 -1.41 -5.81
C GLU A 216 2.51 -0.09 -6.47
N PHE A 217 1.89 0.98 -5.97
CA PHE A 217 2.05 2.35 -6.44
C PHE A 217 2.48 3.25 -5.30
N VAL A 218 3.23 4.30 -5.65
CA VAL A 218 3.40 5.49 -4.80
C VAL A 218 2.79 6.69 -5.48
N ALA A 219 2.11 7.54 -4.71
CA ALA A 219 1.49 8.76 -5.21
C ALA A 219 1.71 9.94 -4.26
N SER A 220 1.82 11.16 -4.80
CA SER A 220 1.95 12.40 -4.05
C SER A 220 1.52 13.62 -4.88
N ASP A 221 1.20 14.72 -4.20
CA ASP A 221 1.10 16.05 -4.82
C ASP A 221 2.46 16.74 -4.98
N ASP A 222 3.52 16.14 -4.41
CA ASP A 222 4.91 16.59 -4.53
C ASP A 222 5.73 15.61 -5.39
N PRO A 223 5.91 15.90 -6.70
CA PRO A 223 6.68 15.03 -7.59
C PRO A 223 8.15 14.86 -7.21
N GLU A 224 8.76 15.90 -6.62
CA GLU A 224 10.16 15.81 -6.18
C GLU A 224 10.31 14.83 -5.00
N LYS A 225 9.30 14.80 -4.11
CA LYS A 225 9.28 13.83 -3.01
C LYS A 225 9.14 12.39 -3.50
N VAL A 226 8.29 12.16 -4.51
CA VAL A 226 8.19 10.84 -5.15
C VAL A 226 9.54 10.46 -5.78
N LYS A 227 10.16 11.37 -6.51
CA LYS A 227 11.48 11.14 -7.13
C LYS A 227 12.55 10.80 -6.08
N GLN A 228 12.65 11.58 -5.00
CA GLN A 228 13.58 11.31 -3.90
C GLN A 228 13.36 9.91 -3.31
N PHE A 229 12.10 9.53 -3.08
CA PHE A 229 11.76 8.20 -2.58
C PHE A 229 12.19 7.10 -3.56
N VAL A 230 11.87 7.24 -4.85
CA VAL A 230 12.21 6.26 -5.90
C VAL A 230 13.73 6.09 -6.05
N GLU A 231 14.50 7.16 -5.94
CA GLU A 231 15.98 7.12 -5.97
C GLU A 231 16.58 6.34 -4.78
N LEU A 232 15.86 6.25 -3.66
CA LEU A 232 16.26 5.50 -2.47
C LEU A 232 15.86 4.02 -2.50
N LEU A 233 15.01 3.62 -3.45
CA LEU A 233 14.59 2.22 -3.60
C LEU A 233 15.77 1.34 -4.04
N GLY A 234 15.88 0.18 -3.42
CA GLY A 234 16.76 -0.89 -3.88
C GLY A 234 16.20 -1.60 -5.13
N PRO A 235 16.93 -2.58 -5.66
CA PRO A 235 16.47 -3.37 -6.79
C PRO A 235 15.16 -4.09 -6.45
N VAL A 236 14.24 -4.11 -7.42
CA VAL A 236 12.95 -4.78 -7.30
C VAL A 236 13.11 -6.29 -7.42
N VAL A 237 12.35 -7.04 -6.62
CA VAL A 237 12.24 -8.50 -6.74
C VAL A 237 10.94 -8.83 -7.48
N GLN A 238 11.08 -9.15 -8.75
CA GLN A 238 9.99 -9.49 -9.67
C GLN A 238 10.37 -10.71 -10.51
N PRO A 239 10.26 -11.94 -9.99
CA PRO A 239 10.54 -13.13 -10.79
C PRO A 239 9.60 -13.23 -11.98
N SER A 240 10.17 -13.50 -13.17
CA SER A 240 9.44 -13.51 -14.45
C SER A 240 8.22 -14.45 -14.47
N GLY A 241 8.23 -15.55 -13.72
CA GLY A 241 7.12 -16.47 -13.62
C GLY A 241 5.86 -15.87 -12.96
N PHE A 242 5.96 -14.69 -12.33
CA PHE A 242 4.84 -13.99 -11.68
C PHE A 242 4.60 -12.58 -12.25
N CYS A 243 5.35 -12.18 -13.28
CA CYS A 243 5.20 -10.89 -13.96
C CYS A 243 4.62 -11.15 -15.36
N PHE A 244 3.31 -11.01 -15.50
CA PHE A 244 2.56 -11.38 -16.72
C PHE A 244 2.46 -10.25 -17.74
N GLU A 245 2.70 -9.03 -17.34
CA GLU A 245 2.71 -7.86 -18.20
C GLU A 245 4.10 -7.24 -18.24
N ALA A 246 4.49 -6.74 -19.42
CA ALA A 246 5.66 -5.88 -19.53
C ALA A 246 5.34 -4.49 -18.95
N VAL A 247 4.82 -4.47 -17.71
CA VAL A 247 4.52 -3.23 -17.01
C VAL A 247 5.84 -2.54 -16.71
N ARG A 248 6.07 -1.42 -17.35
CA ARG A 248 7.23 -0.59 -17.05
C ARG A 248 7.03 0.04 -15.69
N LEU A 249 7.88 -0.32 -14.75
CA LEU A 249 7.94 0.39 -13.49
C LEU A 249 8.35 1.85 -13.77
N GLY A 250 7.69 2.80 -13.10
CA GLY A 250 8.05 4.21 -13.24
C GLY A 250 6.87 5.16 -13.24
N ASP A 251 7.11 6.35 -13.76
CA ASP A 251 6.15 7.44 -13.80
C ASP A 251 5.03 7.17 -14.81
N LEU A 252 3.81 7.03 -14.31
CA LEU A 252 2.61 6.80 -15.12
C LEU A 252 2.18 8.03 -15.91
N GLY A 253 2.56 9.24 -15.49
CA GLY A 253 2.31 10.47 -16.25
C GLY A 253 3.05 10.52 -17.58
N THR A 254 4.26 9.97 -17.64
CA THR A 254 5.04 9.83 -18.87
C THR A 254 4.57 8.65 -19.73
N MET A 255 4.04 7.59 -19.14
CA MET A 255 3.50 6.43 -19.88
C MET A 255 2.23 6.78 -20.65
N LEU A 256 1.28 7.47 -20.02
CA LEU A 256 0.02 7.87 -20.66
C LEU A 256 0.20 8.90 -21.79
N SER A 257 1.29 9.67 -21.76
CA SER A 257 1.64 10.61 -22.83
C SER A 257 2.39 9.95 -23.99
N GLY A 258 3.11 8.84 -23.76
CA GLY A 258 3.87 8.10 -24.77
C GLY A 258 2.98 7.21 -25.66
N ASP A 259 1.93 6.61 -25.13
CA ASP A 259 1.01 5.77 -25.91
C ASP A 259 0.12 6.56 -26.88
N LYS A 260 -0.16 7.83 -26.60
CA LYS A 260 -0.86 8.71 -27.55
C LYS A 260 -0.03 9.04 -28.79
N ALA A 261 1.29 9.00 -28.71
CA ALA A 261 2.19 9.26 -29.82
C ALA A 261 2.38 8.03 -30.75
N LEU A 262 1.99 6.83 -30.32
CA LEU A 262 2.09 5.58 -31.08
C LEU A 262 0.79 5.20 -31.82
N VAL A 263 -0.33 5.85 -31.48
CA VAL A 263 -1.64 5.60 -32.14
C VAL A 263 -1.88 6.56 -33.31
N ASP A 264 -1.14 7.68 -33.41
CA ASP A 264 -1.25 8.69 -34.45
C ASP A 264 -0.09 8.63 -35.49
N ALA A 265 0.69 7.55 -35.49
CA ALA A 265 1.76 7.28 -36.48
C ALA A 265 1.50 5.94 -37.20
#